data_e60cae1fa72edf7d9b38135aa257720c
#
_entry.id   e60cae1fa72edf7d9b38135aa257720c
#
_cell.length_a   1.000
_cell.length_b   1.000
_cell.length_c   1.000
_cell.angle_alpha   90.00
_cell.angle_beta   90.00
_cell.angle_gamma   90.00
#
_symmetry.space_group_name_H-M   'P 1'
#
loop_
_entity.id
_entity.type
_entity.pdbx_description
1 polymer ?
#
loop_
_entity_poly.entity_id
_entity_poly.type
_entity_poly.pdbx_seq_one_letter_code
_entity_poly.pdbx_strand_id
1 'polypeptide(L)'
;MDRIEELLRRYPALAPAAGDIRRAGEALCRCVLAGGKVLTCGNGGSAADAEHVVGELMKEFLRRRPMGEEARQRLTAADPSPADLVAGLQGAIPAICLNSQTSLLTALCNDGDPAMMFAQQVYGYGRPGDVLLAFSTSGNSANVANALRVARAVGCTGILIAGGTGGRCAGLAEVAVLLPETETYKVQELTLPLYHCLCAMAEDAVFG
;
A
#
# COMPACT_ATOMS: atom_id res chain seq x y z
N MET A 1 -2.60 20.95 -9.32
CA MET A 1 -3.43 20.02 -10.16
C MET A 1 -3.77 18.84 -9.29
N ASP A 2 -5.02 18.43 -9.24
CA ASP A 2 -5.46 17.22 -8.51
C ASP A 2 -4.76 15.99 -9.12
N ARG A 3 -4.16 15.12 -8.29
CA ARG A 3 -3.45 13.92 -8.73
C ARG A 3 -4.35 12.95 -9.50
N ILE A 4 -5.63 12.89 -9.12
CA ILE A 4 -6.62 12.05 -9.79
C ILE A 4 -6.96 12.63 -11.18
N GLU A 5 -7.13 13.94 -11.30
CA GLU A 5 -7.35 14.59 -12.61
C GLU A 5 -6.16 14.35 -13.55
N GLU A 6 -4.94 14.45 -13.04
CA GLU A 6 -3.72 14.11 -13.81
C GLU A 6 -3.72 12.65 -14.25
N LEU A 7 -4.04 11.72 -13.35
CA LEU A 7 -4.15 10.29 -13.65
C LEU A 7 -5.16 10.03 -14.76
N LEU A 8 -6.38 10.55 -14.62
CA LEU A 8 -7.47 10.31 -15.57
C LEU A 8 -7.20 10.94 -16.94
N ARG A 9 -6.52 12.07 -17.00
CA ARG A 9 -6.08 12.68 -18.25
C ARG A 9 -5.08 11.81 -19.00
N ARG A 10 -4.14 11.16 -18.28
CA ARG A 10 -3.11 10.26 -18.85
C ARG A 10 -3.66 8.87 -19.16
N TYR A 11 -4.61 8.39 -18.36
CA TYR A 11 -5.20 7.05 -18.42
C TYR A 11 -6.74 7.14 -18.37
N PRO A 12 -7.39 7.59 -19.48
CA PRO A 12 -8.85 7.77 -19.49
C PRO A 12 -9.64 6.49 -19.20
N ALA A 13 -9.05 5.31 -19.45
CA ALA A 13 -9.66 4.01 -19.12
C ALA A 13 -10.00 3.87 -17.63
N LEU A 14 -9.31 4.61 -16.74
CA LEU A 14 -9.56 4.60 -15.30
C LEU A 14 -10.76 5.48 -14.87
N ALA A 15 -11.36 6.26 -15.78
CA ALA A 15 -12.47 7.15 -15.45
C ALA A 15 -13.65 6.47 -14.73
N PRO A 16 -14.08 5.23 -15.09
CA PRO A 16 -15.14 4.55 -14.36
C PRO A 16 -14.83 4.28 -12.88
N ALA A 17 -13.54 4.13 -12.54
CA ALA A 17 -13.08 3.87 -11.18
C ALA A 17 -12.74 5.16 -10.39
N ALA A 18 -12.91 6.36 -10.97
CA ALA A 18 -12.45 7.62 -10.37
C ALA A 18 -12.95 7.87 -8.94
N GLY A 19 -14.21 7.53 -8.65
CA GLY A 19 -14.79 7.67 -7.32
C GLY A 19 -14.12 6.74 -6.29
N ASP A 20 -13.82 5.52 -6.68
CA ASP A 20 -13.17 4.53 -5.80
C ASP A 20 -11.68 4.86 -5.62
N ILE A 21 -11.02 5.35 -6.66
CA ILE A 21 -9.65 5.88 -6.57
C ILE A 21 -9.58 7.02 -5.56
N ARG A 22 -10.55 7.95 -5.59
CA ARG A 22 -10.62 9.05 -4.63
C ARG A 22 -10.82 8.54 -3.21
N ARG A 23 -11.75 7.61 -2.99
CA ARG A 23 -11.98 7.00 -1.66
C ARG A 23 -10.74 6.28 -1.14
N ALA A 24 -10.03 5.54 -2.01
CA ALA A 24 -8.79 4.86 -1.66
C ALA A 24 -7.69 5.86 -1.26
N GLY A 25 -7.48 6.91 -2.05
CA GLY A 25 -6.52 7.97 -1.76
C GLY A 25 -6.83 8.69 -0.44
N GLU A 26 -8.09 9.05 -0.20
CA GLU A 26 -8.52 9.67 1.07
C GLU A 26 -8.30 8.77 2.27
N ALA A 27 -8.57 7.46 2.14
CA ALA A 27 -8.33 6.50 3.21
C ALA A 27 -6.83 6.37 3.52
N LEU A 28 -6.00 6.31 2.47
CA LEU A 28 -4.55 6.29 2.61
C LEU A 28 -4.02 7.57 3.27
N CYS A 29 -4.45 8.75 2.80
CA CYS A 29 -4.06 10.04 3.39
C CYS A 29 -4.46 10.15 4.87
N ARG A 30 -5.67 9.73 5.24
CA ARG A 30 -6.08 9.71 6.65
C ARG A 30 -5.18 8.83 7.50
N CYS A 31 -4.83 7.63 7.02
CA CYS A 31 -3.93 6.72 7.73
C CYS A 31 -2.56 7.39 7.99
N VAL A 32 -1.92 7.90 6.95
CA VAL A 32 -0.55 8.43 7.06
C VAL A 32 -0.49 9.73 7.86
N LEU A 33 -1.51 10.59 7.77
CA LEU A 33 -1.61 11.80 8.59
C LEU A 33 -1.84 11.50 10.08
N ALA A 34 -2.48 10.38 10.38
CA ALA A 34 -2.65 9.90 11.75
C ALA A 34 -1.41 9.16 12.30
N GLY A 35 -0.32 9.05 11.53
CA GLY A 35 0.88 8.31 11.91
C GLY A 35 0.75 6.79 11.80
N GLY A 36 -0.27 6.32 11.08
CA GLY A 36 -0.45 4.90 10.77
C GLY A 36 0.54 4.42 9.70
N LYS A 37 0.53 3.10 9.45
CA LYS A 37 1.36 2.46 8.45
C LYS A 37 0.54 1.79 7.36
N VAL A 38 1.20 1.55 6.23
CA VAL A 38 0.63 0.85 5.08
C VAL A 38 1.20 -0.56 5.00
N LEU A 39 0.34 -1.56 5.04
CA LEU A 39 0.69 -2.95 4.74
C LEU A 39 0.33 -3.23 3.28
N THR A 40 1.19 -3.90 2.53
CA THR A 40 0.93 -4.23 1.13
C THR A 40 1.04 -5.71 0.88
N CYS A 41 0.20 -6.28 0.01
CA CYS A 41 0.30 -7.69 -0.38
C CYS A 41 -0.27 -7.95 -1.79
N GLY A 42 0.25 -8.98 -2.44
CA GLY A 42 -0.21 -9.46 -3.74
C GLY A 42 0.49 -10.75 -4.14
N ASN A 43 0.14 -11.33 -5.27
CA ASN A 43 0.77 -12.55 -5.77
C ASN A 43 1.40 -12.31 -7.15
N GLY A 44 2.53 -12.95 -7.45
CA GLY A 44 3.20 -12.82 -8.75
C GLY A 44 3.57 -11.38 -9.09
N GLY A 45 3.10 -10.85 -10.22
CA GLY A 45 3.30 -9.46 -10.61
C GLY A 45 2.73 -8.47 -9.59
N SER A 46 1.58 -8.79 -8.99
CA SER A 46 1.01 -7.98 -7.90
C SER A 46 1.84 -7.98 -6.62
N ALA A 47 2.74 -8.96 -6.42
CA ALA A 47 3.74 -8.90 -5.34
C ALA A 47 4.80 -7.85 -5.65
N ALA A 48 5.23 -7.74 -6.90
CA ALA A 48 6.16 -6.69 -7.34
C ALA A 48 5.53 -5.29 -7.20
N ASP A 49 4.23 -5.14 -7.53
CA ASP A 49 3.49 -3.90 -7.30
C ASP A 49 3.46 -3.55 -5.80
N ALA A 50 3.21 -4.53 -4.93
CA ALA A 50 3.18 -4.36 -3.48
C ALA A 50 4.54 -3.90 -2.91
N GLU A 51 5.65 -4.45 -3.41
CA GLU A 51 7.01 -4.03 -3.05
C GLU A 51 7.32 -2.62 -3.57
N HIS A 52 6.93 -2.32 -4.81
CA HIS A 52 7.15 -1.01 -5.42
C HIS A 52 6.47 0.11 -4.61
N VAL A 53 5.22 -0.08 -4.20
CA VAL A 53 4.52 0.88 -3.32
C VAL A 53 5.32 1.18 -2.05
N VAL A 54 5.90 0.17 -1.41
CA VAL A 54 6.72 0.37 -0.20
C VAL A 54 7.95 1.22 -0.53
N GLY A 55 8.59 0.99 -1.67
CA GLY A 55 9.72 1.81 -2.14
C GLY A 55 9.33 3.29 -2.26
N GLU A 56 8.17 3.60 -2.85
CA GLU A 56 7.71 4.99 -3.05
C GLU A 56 7.25 5.67 -1.75
N LEU A 57 6.74 4.90 -0.80
CA LEU A 57 6.32 5.43 0.49
C LEU A 57 7.50 5.66 1.46
N MET A 58 8.49 4.77 1.47
CA MET A 58 9.58 4.77 2.44
C MET A 58 10.71 5.76 2.14
N LYS A 59 10.79 6.28 0.91
CA LYS A 59 11.75 7.31 0.50
C LYS A 59 11.07 8.41 -0.34
N GLU A 60 11.77 9.49 -0.67
CA GLU A 60 11.26 10.52 -1.58
C GLU A 60 10.83 9.93 -2.93
N PHE A 61 9.65 10.35 -3.41
CA PHE A 61 9.07 9.94 -4.68
C PHE A 61 9.02 11.10 -5.67
N LEU A 62 8.10 12.03 -5.49
CA LEU A 62 7.99 13.23 -6.33
C LEU A 62 8.48 14.50 -5.61
N ARG A 63 8.62 14.44 -4.29
CA ARG A 63 9.03 15.55 -3.45
C ARG A 63 10.30 15.21 -2.69
N ARG A 64 11.12 16.23 -2.43
CA ARG A 64 12.18 16.13 -1.43
C ARG A 64 11.57 15.95 -0.06
N ARG A 65 12.06 14.96 0.69
CA ARG A 65 11.60 14.63 2.04
C ARG A 65 12.76 14.72 3.03
N PRO A 66 13.24 15.93 3.38
CA PRO A 66 14.29 16.05 4.40
C PRO A 66 13.78 15.43 5.72
N MET A 67 14.73 14.91 6.52
CA MET A 67 14.41 14.41 7.86
C MET A 67 13.71 15.50 8.68
N GLY A 68 12.58 15.13 9.31
CA GLY A 68 11.84 16.06 10.19
C GLY A 68 12.67 16.50 11.39
N GLU A 69 12.43 17.72 11.87
CA GLU A 69 13.19 18.35 12.94
C GLU A 69 13.24 17.53 14.23
N GLU A 70 12.11 16.97 14.66
CA GLU A 70 12.05 16.12 15.85
C GLU A 70 12.90 14.85 15.72
N ALA A 71 12.86 14.18 14.56
CA ALA A 71 13.69 13.00 14.29
C ALA A 71 15.18 13.37 14.25
N ARG A 72 15.52 14.54 13.68
CA ARG A 72 16.87 15.08 13.66
C ARG A 72 17.38 15.34 15.09
N GLN A 73 16.57 15.96 15.92
CA GLN A 73 16.94 16.22 17.32
C GLN A 73 17.17 14.94 18.12
N ARG A 74 16.26 13.93 17.97
CA ARG A 74 16.44 12.61 18.62
C ARG A 74 17.72 11.93 18.17
N LEU A 75 18.02 11.94 16.87
CA LEU A 75 19.24 11.35 16.33
C LEU A 75 20.50 12.07 16.85
N THR A 76 20.50 13.40 16.81
CA THR A 76 21.61 14.23 17.32
C THR A 76 21.85 14.03 18.82
N ALA A 77 20.81 13.77 19.59
CA ALA A 77 20.94 13.50 21.02
C ALA A 77 21.49 12.09 21.31
N ALA A 78 21.25 11.14 20.40
CA ALA A 78 21.65 9.75 20.56
C ALA A 78 23.04 9.41 19.97
N ASP A 79 23.49 10.18 18.97
CA ASP A 79 24.73 9.95 18.24
C ASP A 79 25.68 11.16 18.36
N PRO A 80 26.96 10.96 18.78
CA PRO A 80 27.94 12.04 18.90
C PRO A 80 28.40 12.59 17.53
N SER A 81 28.13 11.90 16.42
CA SER A 81 28.56 12.28 15.06
C SER A 81 27.45 12.07 14.03
N PRO A 82 26.27 12.68 14.17
CA PRO A 82 25.07 12.35 13.39
C PRO A 82 25.04 12.95 11.98
N ALA A 83 26.06 13.72 11.56
CA ALA A 83 25.97 14.57 10.35
C ALA A 83 25.70 13.79 9.06
N ASP A 84 26.35 12.64 8.89
CA ASP A 84 26.17 11.76 7.72
C ASP A 84 24.77 11.11 7.73
N LEU A 85 24.29 10.67 8.88
CA LEU A 85 22.96 10.08 9.02
C LEU A 85 21.87 11.14 8.79
N VAL A 86 22.03 12.35 9.34
CA VAL A 86 21.09 13.45 9.10
C VAL A 86 21.06 13.85 7.63
N ALA A 87 22.20 13.83 6.95
CA ALA A 87 22.29 14.15 5.53
C ALA A 87 21.74 13.02 4.61
N GLY A 88 21.89 11.76 5.03
CA GLY A 88 21.54 10.59 4.22
C GLY A 88 20.13 10.07 4.41
N LEU A 89 19.49 10.30 5.57
CA LEU A 89 18.14 9.81 5.84
C LEU A 89 17.08 10.79 5.33
N GLN A 90 15.93 10.22 4.94
CA GLN A 90 14.80 10.97 4.38
C GLN A 90 13.55 10.76 5.25
N GLY A 91 12.59 11.69 5.14
CA GLY A 91 11.26 11.50 5.68
C GLY A 91 10.57 10.31 5.01
N ALA A 92 10.02 9.42 5.82
CA ALA A 92 9.37 8.19 5.36
C ALA A 92 7.91 8.12 5.80
N ILE A 93 7.08 7.53 4.95
CA ILE A 93 5.74 7.05 5.32
C ILE A 93 5.90 5.56 5.65
N PRO A 94 5.60 5.13 6.89
CA PRO A 94 5.80 3.74 7.30
C PRO A 94 5.01 2.76 6.43
N ALA A 95 5.71 1.84 5.75
CA ALA A 95 5.10 0.83 4.90
C ALA A 95 5.84 -0.51 5.00
N ILE A 96 5.10 -1.62 4.93
CA ILE A 96 5.63 -2.97 5.02
C ILE A 96 5.03 -3.83 3.91
N CYS A 97 5.89 -4.40 3.05
CA CYS A 97 5.48 -5.43 2.10
C CYS A 97 5.42 -6.80 2.77
N LEU A 98 4.23 -7.40 2.79
CA LEU A 98 4.00 -8.71 3.37
C LEU A 98 4.58 -9.85 2.51
N ASN A 99 5.01 -9.54 1.28
CA ASN A 99 5.69 -10.50 0.40
C ASN A 99 7.18 -10.66 0.72
N SER A 100 7.79 -9.70 1.41
CA SER A 100 9.25 -9.65 1.60
C SER A 100 9.76 -10.45 2.81
N GLN A 101 8.87 -11.13 3.55
CA GLN A 101 9.19 -11.90 4.76
C GLN A 101 9.47 -13.37 4.43
N THR A 102 10.54 -13.65 3.66
CA THR A 102 10.83 -14.97 3.09
C THR A 102 10.77 -16.12 4.10
N SER A 103 11.41 -15.99 5.27
CA SER A 103 11.42 -17.05 6.29
C SER A 103 10.02 -17.34 6.82
N LEU A 104 9.23 -16.32 7.10
CA LEU A 104 7.86 -16.48 7.59
C LEU A 104 6.94 -17.08 6.50
N LEU A 105 7.05 -16.62 5.27
CA LEU A 105 6.26 -17.14 4.14
C LEU A 105 6.57 -18.62 3.91
N THR A 106 7.85 -19.01 3.88
CA THR A 106 8.24 -20.40 3.68
C THR A 106 7.84 -21.30 4.85
N ALA A 107 7.94 -20.83 6.08
CA ALA A 107 7.46 -21.56 7.26
C ALA A 107 5.95 -21.79 7.19
N LEU A 108 5.15 -20.77 6.90
CA LEU A 108 3.70 -20.91 6.76
C LEU A 108 3.28 -21.83 5.60
N CYS A 109 4.06 -21.84 4.50
CA CYS A 109 3.82 -22.75 3.39
C CYS A 109 4.15 -24.21 3.75
N ASN A 110 5.17 -24.44 4.60
CA ASN A 110 5.62 -25.79 4.98
C ASN A 110 4.81 -26.37 6.16
N ASP A 111 4.55 -25.56 7.18
CA ASP A 111 4.02 -26.01 8.47
C ASP A 111 2.52 -25.75 8.62
N GLY A 112 1.90 -24.95 7.73
CA GLY A 112 0.53 -24.48 7.88
C GLY A 112 -0.25 -24.41 6.56
N ASP A 113 -1.22 -23.49 6.54
CA ASP A 113 -2.00 -23.18 5.36
C ASP A 113 -1.41 -21.97 4.61
N PRO A 114 -0.89 -22.14 3.37
CA PRO A 114 -0.38 -21.04 2.56
C PRO A 114 -1.40 -19.92 2.34
N ALA A 115 -2.70 -20.19 2.42
CA ALA A 115 -3.71 -19.16 2.33
C ALA A 115 -3.73 -18.18 3.52
N MET A 116 -3.00 -18.48 4.60
CA MET A 116 -2.88 -17.61 5.77
C MET A 116 -1.63 -16.71 5.75
N MET A 117 -0.75 -16.81 4.76
CA MET A 117 0.55 -16.15 4.75
C MET A 117 0.49 -14.63 4.94
N PHE A 118 -0.47 -13.95 4.34
CA PHE A 118 -0.67 -12.51 4.52
C PHE A 118 -1.54 -12.22 5.74
N ALA A 119 -2.57 -13.02 5.99
CA ALA A 119 -3.45 -12.87 7.13
C ALA A 119 -2.71 -12.92 8.46
N GLN A 120 -1.75 -13.86 8.61
CA GLN A 120 -0.90 -13.97 9.79
C GLN A 120 -0.08 -12.69 10.04
N GLN A 121 0.45 -12.10 8.99
CA GLN A 121 1.23 -10.86 9.08
C GLN A 121 0.34 -9.65 9.38
N VAL A 122 -0.86 -9.55 8.77
CA VAL A 122 -1.83 -8.51 9.11
C VAL A 122 -2.25 -8.60 10.57
N TYR A 123 -2.45 -9.82 11.10
CA TYR A 123 -2.74 -10.03 12.53
C TYR A 123 -1.58 -9.55 13.43
N GLY A 124 -0.34 -9.83 13.05
CA GLY A 124 0.84 -9.45 13.82
C GLY A 124 1.16 -7.95 13.76
N TYR A 125 1.13 -7.36 12.57
CA TYR A 125 1.55 -5.97 12.32
C TYR A 125 0.42 -4.96 12.40
N GLY A 126 -0.79 -5.33 11.98
CA GLY A 126 -1.92 -4.41 11.84
C GLY A 126 -2.37 -3.81 13.16
N ARG A 127 -2.69 -2.53 13.13
CA ARG A 127 -3.27 -1.77 14.26
C ARG A 127 -4.45 -0.95 13.76
N PRO A 128 -5.40 -0.58 14.64
CA PRO A 128 -6.49 0.30 14.26
C PRO A 128 -5.97 1.59 13.61
N GLY A 129 -6.55 1.96 12.47
CA GLY A 129 -6.15 3.13 11.69
C GLY A 129 -5.10 2.87 10.60
N ASP A 130 -4.44 1.70 10.58
CA ASP A 130 -3.56 1.30 9.49
C ASP A 130 -4.35 0.99 8.21
N VAL A 131 -3.66 0.93 7.08
CA VAL A 131 -4.20 0.52 5.79
C VAL A 131 -3.58 -0.81 5.35
N LEU A 132 -4.41 -1.75 4.87
CA LEU A 132 -3.98 -2.85 4.04
C LEU A 132 -4.31 -2.51 2.57
N LEU A 133 -3.29 -2.27 1.75
CA LEU A 133 -3.41 -2.11 0.30
C LEU A 133 -3.12 -3.46 -0.37
N ALA A 134 -4.16 -4.12 -0.84
CA ALA A 134 -4.11 -5.48 -1.38
C ALA A 134 -4.30 -5.47 -2.89
N PHE A 135 -3.49 -6.25 -3.60
CA PHE A 135 -3.52 -6.39 -5.05
C PHE A 135 -3.94 -7.81 -5.43
N SER A 136 -4.97 -7.93 -6.29
CA SER A 136 -5.41 -9.23 -6.82
C SER A 136 -6.12 -9.07 -8.15
N THR A 137 -5.46 -9.36 -9.26
CA THR A 137 -6.00 -9.14 -10.61
C THR A 137 -7.37 -9.77 -10.81
N SER A 138 -7.58 -11.01 -10.36
CA SER A 138 -8.89 -11.70 -10.43
C SER A 138 -9.81 -11.39 -9.24
N GLY A 139 -9.27 -10.82 -8.14
CA GLY A 139 -10.00 -10.67 -6.89
C GLY A 139 -10.38 -11.98 -6.18
N ASN A 140 -9.80 -13.13 -6.58
CA ASN A 140 -10.19 -14.44 -6.06
C ASN A 140 -9.10 -15.17 -5.26
N SER A 141 -7.94 -14.54 -5.05
CA SER A 141 -6.83 -15.12 -4.29
C SER A 141 -7.20 -15.36 -2.83
N ALA A 142 -7.05 -16.61 -2.36
CA ALA A 142 -7.46 -17.00 -1.00
C ALA A 142 -6.68 -16.25 0.08
N ASN A 143 -5.36 -16.12 -0.09
CA ASN A 143 -4.48 -15.42 0.85
C ASN A 143 -4.79 -13.92 0.95
N VAL A 144 -5.14 -13.26 -0.17
CA VAL A 144 -5.58 -11.85 -0.18
C VAL A 144 -6.93 -11.69 0.50
N ALA A 145 -7.90 -12.59 0.20
CA ALA A 145 -9.21 -12.59 0.84
C ALA A 145 -9.10 -12.74 2.37
N ASN A 146 -8.25 -13.67 2.85
CA ASN A 146 -8.02 -13.86 4.28
C ASN A 146 -7.34 -12.65 4.92
N ALA A 147 -6.39 -12.00 4.24
CA ALA A 147 -5.76 -10.77 4.71
C ALA A 147 -6.77 -9.63 4.89
N LEU A 148 -7.68 -9.42 3.94
CA LEU A 148 -8.75 -8.41 4.03
C LEU A 148 -9.71 -8.68 5.19
N ARG A 149 -10.07 -9.96 5.42
CA ARG A 149 -10.90 -10.34 6.58
C ARG A 149 -10.23 -10.02 7.91
N VAL A 150 -8.94 -10.34 8.05
CA VAL A 150 -8.17 -10.04 9.25
C VAL A 150 -7.97 -8.53 9.40
N ALA A 151 -7.69 -7.80 8.32
CA ALA A 151 -7.56 -6.34 8.35
C ALA A 151 -8.78 -5.68 8.99
N ARG A 152 -9.99 -6.05 8.56
CA ARG A 152 -11.25 -5.59 9.18
C ARG A 152 -11.31 -5.92 10.67
N ALA A 153 -10.90 -7.13 11.07
CA ALA A 153 -10.98 -7.58 12.47
C ALA A 153 -10.02 -6.82 13.39
N VAL A 154 -8.85 -6.39 12.88
CA VAL A 154 -7.85 -5.63 13.66
C VAL A 154 -7.99 -4.11 13.52
N GLY A 155 -9.02 -3.63 12.80
CA GLY A 155 -9.30 -2.21 12.63
C GLY A 155 -8.46 -1.51 11.57
N CYS A 156 -7.85 -2.27 10.65
CA CYS A 156 -7.19 -1.72 9.46
C CYS A 156 -8.22 -1.46 8.36
N THR A 157 -8.08 -0.37 7.61
CA THR A 157 -8.85 -0.13 6.40
C THR A 157 -8.33 -1.00 5.26
N GLY A 158 -9.14 -1.91 4.75
CA GLY A 158 -8.80 -2.75 3.59
C GLY A 158 -9.09 -2.03 2.27
N ILE A 159 -8.07 -1.80 1.45
CA ILE A 159 -8.18 -1.29 0.08
C ILE A 159 -7.78 -2.41 -0.88
N LEU A 160 -8.65 -2.74 -1.82
CA LEU A 160 -8.38 -3.72 -2.88
C LEU A 160 -8.19 -2.99 -4.21
N ILE A 161 -7.15 -3.36 -4.95
CA ILE A 161 -7.02 -3.04 -6.38
C ILE A 161 -7.15 -4.36 -7.15
N ALA A 162 -8.16 -4.44 -8.04
CA ALA A 162 -8.49 -5.65 -8.79
C ALA A 162 -9.06 -5.33 -10.17
N GLY A 163 -9.11 -6.32 -11.06
CA GLY A 163 -9.77 -6.20 -12.36
C GLY A 163 -11.22 -6.65 -12.32
N GLY A 164 -11.99 -6.26 -13.35
CA GLY A 164 -13.36 -6.71 -13.61
C GLY A 164 -14.29 -6.47 -12.42
N THR A 165 -14.84 -7.55 -11.85
CA THR A 165 -15.75 -7.47 -10.69
C THR A 165 -15.05 -7.48 -9.34
N GLY A 166 -13.72 -7.66 -9.32
CA GLY A 166 -12.96 -7.81 -8.08
C GLY A 166 -13.22 -9.10 -7.31
N GLY A 167 -13.95 -10.05 -7.93
CA GLY A 167 -14.22 -11.38 -7.37
C GLY A 167 -14.74 -11.32 -5.91
N ARG A 168 -14.41 -12.37 -5.15
CA ARG A 168 -14.81 -12.44 -3.72
C ARG A 168 -14.12 -11.39 -2.83
N CYS A 169 -12.96 -10.87 -3.24
CA CYS A 169 -12.23 -9.89 -2.44
C CYS A 169 -12.92 -8.52 -2.41
N ALA A 170 -13.65 -8.15 -3.46
CA ALA A 170 -14.35 -6.86 -3.53
C ALA A 170 -15.31 -6.64 -2.36
N GLY A 171 -16.09 -7.66 -1.98
CA GLY A 171 -17.02 -7.58 -0.84
C GLY A 171 -16.34 -7.65 0.54
N LEU A 172 -15.03 -7.91 0.60
CA LEU A 172 -14.25 -7.98 1.84
C LEU A 172 -13.48 -6.68 2.13
N ALA A 173 -13.20 -5.89 1.09
CA ALA A 173 -12.52 -4.61 1.21
C ALA A 173 -13.51 -3.49 1.57
N GLU A 174 -13.05 -2.48 2.29
CA GLU A 174 -13.82 -1.24 2.54
C GLU A 174 -13.83 -0.34 1.31
N VAL A 175 -12.75 -0.36 0.55
CA VAL A 175 -12.67 0.30 -0.75
C VAL A 175 -12.14 -0.69 -1.77
N ALA A 176 -12.93 -0.97 -2.81
CA ALA A 176 -12.52 -1.79 -3.94
C ALA A 176 -12.39 -0.89 -5.18
N VAL A 177 -11.17 -0.71 -5.67
CA VAL A 177 -10.89 -0.04 -6.95
C VAL A 177 -10.88 -1.09 -8.04
N LEU A 178 -11.93 -1.09 -8.86
CA LEU A 178 -12.13 -2.07 -9.92
C LEU A 178 -11.68 -1.50 -11.26
N LEU A 179 -10.62 -2.08 -11.81
CA LEU A 179 -10.05 -1.69 -13.09
C LEU A 179 -10.89 -2.28 -14.25
N PRO A 180 -11.08 -1.56 -15.35
CA PRO A 180 -11.95 -1.96 -16.47
C PRO A 180 -11.29 -3.00 -17.39
N GLU A 181 -10.54 -3.94 -16.82
CA GLU A 181 -9.84 -5.02 -17.52
C GLU A 181 -10.01 -6.33 -16.76
N THR A 182 -9.93 -7.45 -17.48
CA THR A 182 -10.05 -8.78 -16.88
C THR A 182 -8.83 -9.67 -17.13
N GLU A 183 -8.05 -9.38 -18.17
CA GLU A 183 -6.80 -10.07 -18.46
C GLU A 183 -5.70 -9.62 -17.50
N THR A 184 -5.06 -10.58 -16.85
CA THR A 184 -4.10 -10.31 -15.76
C THR A 184 -3.08 -9.24 -16.10
N TYR A 185 -2.41 -9.31 -17.26
CA TYR A 185 -1.37 -8.34 -17.62
C TYR A 185 -1.95 -6.94 -17.88
N LYS A 186 -3.15 -6.81 -18.46
CA LYS A 186 -3.82 -5.53 -18.69
C LYS A 186 -4.25 -4.88 -17.38
N VAL A 187 -4.74 -5.68 -16.42
CA VAL A 187 -5.03 -5.20 -15.07
C VAL A 187 -3.75 -4.65 -14.44
N GLN A 188 -2.62 -5.36 -14.54
CA GLN A 188 -1.33 -4.92 -14.00
C GLN A 188 -0.80 -3.64 -14.68
N GLU A 189 -0.98 -3.49 -16.00
CA GLU A 189 -0.62 -2.26 -16.74
C GLU A 189 -1.36 -1.02 -16.20
N LEU A 190 -2.61 -1.16 -15.76
CA LEU A 190 -3.39 -0.06 -15.17
C LEU A 190 -3.16 0.09 -13.65
N THR A 191 -2.68 -0.95 -12.98
CA THR A 191 -2.38 -0.93 -11.55
C THR A 191 -1.22 0.01 -11.25
N LEU A 192 -0.15 0.01 -12.06
CA LEU A 192 1.04 0.83 -11.88
C LEU A 192 0.73 2.34 -11.79
N PRO A 193 0.11 2.99 -12.79
CA PRO A 193 -0.20 4.41 -12.69
C PRO A 193 -1.18 4.74 -11.57
N LEU A 194 -2.06 3.81 -11.22
CA LEU A 194 -3.01 3.97 -10.13
C LEU A 194 -2.31 4.08 -8.78
N TYR A 195 -1.46 3.10 -8.41
CA TYR A 195 -0.79 3.19 -7.11
C TYR A 195 0.26 4.32 -7.05
N HIS A 196 0.88 4.71 -8.17
CA HIS A 196 1.69 5.92 -8.22
C HIS A 196 0.87 7.18 -7.87
N CYS A 197 -0.37 7.28 -8.35
CA CYS A 197 -1.28 8.35 -7.96
C CYS A 197 -1.56 8.33 -6.45
N LEU A 198 -1.87 7.14 -5.88
CA LEU A 198 -2.12 6.99 -4.45
C LEU A 198 -0.89 7.35 -3.60
N CYS A 199 0.30 6.90 -4.00
CA CYS A 199 1.57 7.26 -3.34
C CYS A 199 1.83 8.78 -3.40
N ALA A 200 1.59 9.41 -4.56
CA ALA A 200 1.75 10.86 -4.72
C ALA A 200 0.76 11.64 -3.85
N MET A 201 -0.50 11.17 -3.72
CA MET A 201 -1.48 11.77 -2.81
C MET A 201 -1.03 11.68 -1.34
N ALA A 202 -0.53 10.52 -0.92
CA ALA A 202 -0.01 10.32 0.43
C ALA A 202 1.22 11.20 0.70
N GLU A 203 2.13 11.30 -0.27
CA GLU A 203 3.31 12.18 -0.19
C GLU A 203 2.92 13.65 -0.08
N ASP A 204 1.98 14.11 -0.93
CA ASP A 204 1.47 15.48 -0.89
C ASP A 204 0.78 15.80 0.45
N ALA A 205 0.09 14.83 1.06
CA ALA A 205 -0.57 15.02 2.34
C ALA A 205 0.41 15.20 3.51
N VAL A 206 1.54 14.47 3.50
CA VAL A 206 2.51 14.48 4.62
C VAL A 206 3.62 15.53 4.43
N PHE A 207 4.04 15.77 3.19
CA PHE A 207 5.22 16.58 2.85
C PHE A 207 4.90 17.76 1.91
N GLY A 208 3.62 18.00 1.61
CA GLY A 208 3.14 19.05 0.71
C GLY A 208 3.02 20.44 1.28
#